data_09797d47d5a2af6fe0db67d5709f3733
#
_entry.id   09797d47d5a2af6fe0db67d5709f3733
#
_cell.length_a   1.000
_cell.length_b   1.000
_cell.length_c   1.000
_cell.angle_alpha   90.00
_cell.angle_beta   90.00
_cell.angle_gamma   90.00
#
_symmetry.space_group_name_H-M   'P 1'
#
loop_
_entity.id
_entity.type
_entity.pdbx_description
1 polymer ?
#
loop_
_entity_poly.entity_id
_entity_poly.type
_entity_poly.pdbx_seq_one_letter_code
_entity_poly.pdbx_strand_id
1 'polypeptide(L)'
;MRKAIIYASVHHGNTEKLVKSIAEECQVDLIDAVKQSDADLSSYDMIGFASGIYFSKFHQSILKFAEKNLPDDKKVFLICTYGGSANYKSIEQILDKKHASVDGKFGCKGYDTFGPFKLVGGIAKGHPDDKDIQNAVEFVKDLKMYKEEIEILGRNVK
;
A
#
# COMPACT_ATOMS: atom_id res chain seq x y z
N MET A 1 -5.97 16.84 3.17
CA MET A 1 -6.29 15.51 2.57
C MET A 1 -6.08 14.43 3.62
N ARG A 2 -7.12 13.70 3.94
CA ARG A 2 -7.09 12.62 4.92
C ARG A 2 -6.82 11.27 4.24
N LYS A 3 -5.79 10.55 4.70
CA LYS A 3 -5.38 9.25 4.13
C LYS A 3 -5.45 8.14 5.17
N ALA A 4 -5.77 6.93 4.71
CA ALA A 4 -5.59 5.69 5.48
C ALA A 4 -4.78 4.69 4.67
N ILE A 5 -4.04 3.82 5.34
CA ILE A 5 -3.42 2.64 4.75
C ILE A 5 -4.00 1.40 5.40
N ILE A 6 -4.60 0.55 4.57
CA ILE A 6 -5.07 -0.77 4.94
C ILE A 6 -3.92 -1.73 4.65
N TYR A 7 -3.41 -2.43 5.66
CA TYR A 7 -2.24 -3.28 5.48
C TYR A 7 -2.42 -4.69 6.03
N ALA A 8 -1.65 -5.62 5.50
CA ALA A 8 -1.43 -6.94 6.05
C ALA A 8 0.05 -7.27 6.06
N SER A 9 0.55 -7.70 7.21
CA SER A 9 1.95 -8.04 7.42
C SER A 9 2.04 -9.30 8.26
N VAL A 10 2.22 -10.45 7.60
CA VAL A 10 2.22 -11.77 8.25
C VAL A 10 3.57 -12.49 8.18
N HIS A 11 4.54 -11.97 7.42
CA HIS A 11 5.89 -12.49 7.30
C HIS A 11 6.94 -11.43 7.62
N HIS A 12 7.77 -11.69 8.62
CA HIS A 12 8.91 -10.87 9.04
C HIS A 12 8.59 -9.39 9.35
N GLY A 13 7.33 -8.98 9.36
CA GLY A 13 6.94 -7.61 9.64
C GLY A 13 7.37 -6.59 8.57
N ASN A 14 7.69 -7.01 7.35
CA ASN A 14 8.20 -6.13 6.29
C ASN A 14 7.25 -4.99 5.95
N THR A 15 5.99 -5.32 5.63
CA THR A 15 4.98 -4.33 5.29
C THR A 15 4.65 -3.43 6.48
N GLU A 16 4.53 -4.01 7.69
CA GLU A 16 4.24 -3.27 8.91
C GLU A 16 5.33 -2.22 9.21
N LYS A 17 6.61 -2.60 9.11
CA LYS A 17 7.75 -1.68 9.28
C LYS A 17 7.64 -0.49 8.34
N LEU A 18 7.32 -0.75 7.09
CA LEU A 18 7.19 0.27 6.05
C LEU A 18 6.04 1.24 6.33
N VAL A 19 4.83 0.70 6.57
CA VAL A 19 3.64 1.55 6.76
C VAL A 19 3.66 2.32 8.08
N LYS A 20 4.27 1.79 9.13
CA LYS A 20 4.46 2.53 10.38
C LYS A 20 5.33 3.78 10.18
N SER A 21 6.43 3.66 9.45
CA SER A 21 7.29 4.80 9.12
C SER A 21 6.55 5.83 8.25
N ILE A 22 5.76 5.38 7.29
CA ILE A 22 4.90 6.27 6.49
C ILE A 22 3.89 7.00 7.37
N ALA A 23 3.25 6.29 8.31
CA ALA A 23 2.24 6.88 9.19
C ALA A 23 2.81 7.98 10.09
N GLU A 24 4.01 7.76 10.65
CA GLU A 24 4.69 8.72 11.48
C GLU A 24 5.06 10.00 10.71
N GLU A 25 5.58 9.86 9.50
CA GLU A 25 6.07 10.97 8.67
C GLU A 25 4.98 11.71 7.89
N CYS A 26 3.92 11.01 7.50
CA CYS A 26 2.88 11.52 6.60
C CYS A 26 1.52 11.73 7.27
N GLN A 27 1.38 11.46 8.55
CA GLN A 27 0.11 11.55 9.31
C GLN A 27 -1.02 10.75 8.64
N VAL A 28 -0.78 9.46 8.42
CA VAL A 28 -1.71 8.53 7.79
C VAL A 28 -2.27 7.58 8.84
N ASP A 29 -3.58 7.34 8.83
CA ASP A 29 -4.21 6.35 9.70
C ASP A 29 -3.88 4.93 9.20
N LEU A 30 -3.59 4.00 10.10
CA LEU A 30 -3.31 2.60 9.77
C LEU A 30 -4.44 1.69 10.21
N ILE A 31 -4.83 0.75 9.34
CA ILE A 31 -5.79 -0.31 9.63
C ILE A 31 -5.17 -1.66 9.27
N ASP A 32 -5.02 -2.52 10.27
CA ASP A 32 -4.51 -3.89 10.08
C ASP A 32 -5.67 -4.81 9.67
N ALA A 33 -5.71 -5.19 8.39
CA ALA A 33 -6.77 -6.02 7.84
C ALA A 33 -6.75 -7.48 8.33
N VAL A 34 -5.68 -7.92 8.96
CA VAL A 34 -5.62 -9.25 9.60
C VAL A 34 -6.40 -9.24 10.91
N LYS A 35 -6.36 -8.11 11.63
CA LYS A 35 -7.01 -7.94 12.93
C LYS A 35 -8.42 -7.36 12.84
N GLN A 36 -8.68 -6.58 11.80
CA GLN A 36 -9.94 -5.84 11.63
C GLN A 36 -10.47 -6.02 10.20
N SER A 37 -11.65 -6.62 10.06
CA SER A 37 -12.27 -6.89 8.76
C SER A 37 -13.22 -5.81 8.28
N ASP A 38 -13.59 -4.87 9.13
CA ASP A 38 -14.58 -3.83 8.87
C ASP A 38 -14.05 -2.45 9.25
N ALA A 39 -14.25 -1.48 8.37
CA ALA A 39 -14.03 -0.07 8.65
C ALA A 39 -14.85 0.82 7.72
N ASP A 40 -15.30 1.97 8.23
CA ASP A 40 -15.88 3.01 7.40
C ASP A 40 -14.77 3.85 6.78
N LEU A 41 -14.61 3.75 5.47
CA LEU A 41 -13.61 4.46 4.70
C LEU A 41 -14.14 5.73 4.02
N SER A 42 -15.41 6.09 4.24
CA SER A 42 -16.08 7.20 3.54
C SER A 42 -15.42 8.55 3.77
N SER A 43 -14.88 8.78 4.97
CA SER A 43 -14.26 10.06 5.36
C SER A 43 -12.83 10.27 4.85
N TYR A 44 -12.21 9.24 4.26
CA TYR A 44 -10.87 9.36 3.70
C TYR A 44 -10.90 9.83 2.25
N ASP A 45 -10.03 10.77 1.92
CA ASP A 45 -9.86 11.28 0.55
C ASP A 45 -9.10 10.29 -0.33
N MET A 46 -8.16 9.55 0.26
CA MET A 46 -7.31 8.58 -0.44
C MET A 46 -7.01 7.39 0.46
N ILE A 47 -7.03 6.20 -0.13
CA ILE A 47 -6.84 4.94 0.59
C ILE A 47 -5.66 4.17 -0.02
N GLY A 48 -4.69 3.82 0.82
CA GLY A 48 -3.59 2.93 0.47
C GLY A 48 -3.93 1.47 0.80
N PHE A 49 -3.53 0.55 -0.06
CA PHE A 49 -3.50 -0.87 0.23
C PHE A 49 -2.06 -1.36 0.22
N ALA A 50 -1.61 -1.93 1.33
CA ALA A 50 -0.23 -2.38 1.52
C ALA A 50 -0.18 -3.85 1.93
N SER A 51 0.61 -4.64 1.21
CA SER A 51 0.72 -6.08 1.44
C SER A 51 2.10 -6.62 1.05
N GLY A 52 2.49 -7.70 1.68
CA GLY A 52 3.46 -8.61 1.09
C GLY A 52 2.87 -9.32 -0.14
N ILE A 53 3.73 -9.96 -0.91
CA ILE A 53 3.31 -10.79 -2.05
C ILE A 53 3.37 -12.26 -1.65
N TYR A 54 2.21 -12.93 -1.72
CA TYR A 54 2.01 -14.34 -1.37
C TYR A 54 1.44 -15.09 -2.57
N PHE A 55 2.19 -16.04 -3.13
CA PHE A 55 1.81 -16.73 -4.37
C PHE A 55 1.40 -15.75 -5.49
N SER A 56 2.22 -14.73 -5.71
CA SER A 56 1.99 -13.68 -6.71
C SER A 56 0.75 -12.81 -6.45
N LYS A 57 0.20 -12.80 -5.25
CA LYS A 57 -1.00 -12.03 -4.88
C LYS A 57 -0.78 -11.22 -3.60
N PHE A 58 -1.55 -10.16 -3.44
CA PHE A 58 -1.75 -9.51 -2.16
C PHE A 58 -2.37 -10.50 -1.16
N HIS A 59 -2.11 -10.31 0.11
CA HIS A 59 -2.70 -11.15 1.17
C HIS A 59 -4.23 -11.13 1.07
N GLN A 60 -4.85 -12.29 1.29
CA GLN A 60 -6.31 -12.43 1.13
C GLN A 60 -7.12 -11.50 2.05
N SER A 61 -6.59 -11.14 3.22
CA SER A 61 -7.26 -10.19 4.12
C SER A 61 -7.42 -8.81 3.48
N ILE A 62 -6.41 -8.35 2.71
CA ILE A 62 -6.48 -7.11 1.96
C ILE A 62 -7.51 -7.19 0.85
N LEU A 63 -7.52 -8.27 0.08
CA LEU A 63 -8.47 -8.47 -1.01
C LEU A 63 -9.91 -8.48 -0.51
N LYS A 64 -10.18 -9.24 0.55
CA LYS A 64 -11.51 -9.30 1.19
C LYS A 64 -11.91 -7.95 1.80
N PHE A 65 -10.97 -7.26 2.44
CA PHE A 65 -11.22 -5.95 3.03
C PHE A 65 -11.62 -4.92 1.95
N ALA A 66 -10.89 -4.89 0.85
CA ALA A 66 -11.16 -3.99 -0.28
C ALA A 66 -12.54 -4.27 -0.90
N GLU A 67 -12.85 -5.54 -1.18
CA GLU A 67 -14.16 -5.93 -1.71
C GLU A 67 -15.33 -5.48 -0.81
N LYS A 68 -15.16 -5.62 0.50
CA LYS A 68 -16.22 -5.33 1.47
C LYS A 68 -16.36 -3.85 1.79
N ASN A 69 -15.25 -3.14 2.00
CA ASN A 69 -15.27 -1.83 2.64
C ASN A 69 -14.94 -0.66 1.72
N LEU A 70 -14.28 -0.89 0.57
CA LEU A 70 -13.91 0.21 -0.31
C LEU A 70 -15.14 0.81 -0.99
N PRO A 71 -15.45 2.10 -0.77
CA PRO A 71 -16.48 2.79 -1.53
C PRO A 71 -16.10 2.90 -3.01
N ASP A 72 -17.08 2.98 -3.88
CA ASP A 72 -16.85 3.22 -5.31
C ASP A 72 -16.19 4.59 -5.56
N ASP A 73 -15.50 4.71 -6.68
CA ASP A 73 -14.88 5.94 -7.17
C ASP A 73 -13.81 6.55 -6.25
N LYS A 74 -13.26 5.78 -5.32
CA LYS A 74 -12.18 6.26 -4.43
C LYS A 74 -10.84 6.37 -5.16
N LYS A 75 -10.04 7.33 -4.72
CA LYS A 75 -8.62 7.41 -5.05
C LYS A 75 -7.83 6.48 -4.16
N VAL A 76 -6.97 5.67 -4.78
CA VAL A 76 -6.15 4.70 -4.07
C VAL A 76 -4.70 4.76 -4.49
N PHE A 77 -3.82 4.27 -3.63
CA PHE A 77 -2.43 3.96 -3.96
C PHE A 77 -2.06 2.58 -3.44
N LEU A 78 -1.07 1.97 -4.05
CA LEU A 78 -0.69 0.59 -3.75
C LEU A 78 0.75 0.51 -3.27
N ILE A 79 0.98 -0.30 -2.26
CA ILE A 79 2.31 -0.59 -1.71
C ILE A 79 2.47 -2.10 -1.61
N CYS A 80 3.59 -2.63 -2.09
CA CYS A 80 3.93 -4.02 -1.84
C CYS A 80 5.38 -4.22 -1.40
N THR A 81 5.59 -5.21 -0.53
CA THR A 81 6.91 -5.75 -0.21
C THR A 81 7.02 -7.14 -0.82
N TYR A 82 8.15 -7.45 -1.40
CA TYR A 82 8.33 -8.70 -2.12
C TYR A 82 9.74 -9.27 -1.98
N GLY A 83 9.85 -10.58 -1.99
CA GLY A 83 11.15 -11.26 -2.11
C GLY A 83 11.57 -11.35 -3.57
N GLY A 84 10.71 -11.86 -4.43
CA GLY A 84 10.94 -12.05 -5.87
C GLY A 84 10.61 -10.82 -6.70
N SER A 85 9.33 -10.54 -6.90
CA SER A 85 8.85 -9.42 -7.73
C SER A 85 7.55 -8.81 -7.22
N ALA A 86 7.35 -7.53 -7.53
CA ALA A 86 6.08 -6.84 -7.29
C ALA A 86 4.97 -7.42 -8.17
N ASN A 87 3.76 -7.54 -7.62
CA ASN A 87 2.58 -7.92 -8.38
C ASN A 87 1.33 -7.29 -7.76
N TYR A 88 0.66 -6.44 -8.52
CA TYR A 88 -0.54 -5.70 -8.10
C TYR A 88 -1.84 -6.24 -8.71
N LYS A 89 -1.76 -7.22 -9.60
CA LYS A 89 -2.90 -7.68 -10.41
C LYS A 89 -4.10 -8.10 -9.57
N SER A 90 -3.88 -8.80 -8.46
CA SER A 90 -4.97 -9.29 -7.62
C SER A 90 -5.81 -8.18 -6.99
N ILE A 91 -5.16 -7.12 -6.51
CA ILE A 91 -5.88 -5.97 -5.95
C ILE A 91 -6.48 -5.10 -7.06
N GLU A 92 -5.78 -4.90 -8.17
CA GLU A 92 -6.27 -4.09 -9.29
C GLU A 92 -7.58 -4.62 -9.87
N GLN A 93 -7.77 -5.94 -9.92
CA GLN A 93 -9.03 -6.55 -10.36
C GLN A 93 -10.23 -6.15 -9.49
N ILE A 94 -10.00 -5.98 -8.18
CA ILE A 94 -11.03 -5.51 -7.25
C ILE A 94 -11.27 -4.01 -7.43
N LEU A 95 -10.20 -3.24 -7.56
CA LEU A 95 -10.27 -1.78 -7.75
C LEU A 95 -11.03 -1.41 -9.02
N ASP A 96 -10.84 -2.15 -10.10
CA ASP A 96 -11.56 -1.96 -11.36
C ASP A 96 -13.08 -2.14 -11.18
N LYS A 97 -13.50 -3.14 -10.43
CA LYS A 97 -14.92 -3.37 -10.11
C LYS A 97 -15.52 -2.26 -9.25
N LYS A 98 -14.71 -1.58 -8.47
CA LYS A 98 -15.10 -0.45 -7.62
C LYS A 98 -14.93 0.90 -8.31
N HIS A 99 -14.52 0.92 -9.57
CA HIS A 99 -14.21 2.15 -10.32
C HIS A 99 -13.20 3.06 -9.60
N ALA A 100 -12.34 2.47 -8.78
CA ALA A 100 -11.31 3.20 -8.06
C ALA A 100 -10.17 3.64 -9.00
N SER A 101 -9.68 4.86 -8.79
CA SER A 101 -8.52 5.37 -9.52
C SER A 101 -7.21 5.08 -8.75
N VAL A 102 -6.24 4.46 -9.41
CA VAL A 102 -4.92 4.19 -8.83
C VAL A 102 -4.00 5.36 -9.13
N ASP A 103 -3.72 6.18 -8.12
CA ASP A 103 -2.89 7.39 -8.26
C ASP A 103 -1.38 7.10 -8.20
N GLY A 104 -0.99 5.92 -7.72
CA GLY A 104 0.41 5.50 -7.70
C GLY A 104 0.63 4.10 -7.13
N LYS A 105 1.80 3.54 -7.43
CA LYS A 105 2.24 2.22 -6.96
C LYS A 105 3.67 2.31 -6.48
N PHE A 106 3.95 1.71 -5.34
CA PHE A 106 5.28 1.58 -4.78
C PHE A 106 5.55 0.12 -4.41
N GLY A 107 6.72 -0.37 -4.75
CA GLY A 107 7.16 -1.71 -4.34
C GLY A 107 8.62 -1.68 -3.92
N CYS A 108 8.96 -2.43 -2.88
CA CYS A 108 10.34 -2.64 -2.46
C CYS A 108 10.56 -4.07 -2.02
N LYS A 109 11.83 -4.46 -1.94
CA LYS A 109 12.21 -5.78 -1.43
C LYS A 109 11.85 -5.91 0.04
N GLY A 110 11.48 -7.12 0.44
CA GLY A 110 11.29 -7.54 1.82
C GLY A 110 11.92 -8.90 2.03
N TYR A 111 12.47 -9.14 3.22
CA TYR A 111 13.05 -10.44 3.55
C TYR A 111 11.99 -11.53 3.44
N ASP A 112 12.26 -12.54 2.63
CA ASP A 112 11.30 -13.58 2.27
C ASP A 112 11.93 -14.97 2.43
N THR A 113 11.31 -15.79 3.25
CA THR A 113 11.65 -17.21 3.47
C THR A 113 10.55 -18.15 2.99
N PHE A 114 9.58 -17.66 2.24
CA PHE A 114 8.40 -18.39 1.83
C PHE A 114 8.70 -19.37 0.68
N GLY A 115 8.10 -20.55 0.75
CA GLY A 115 8.24 -21.58 -0.31
C GLY A 115 9.69 -21.98 -0.58
N PRO A 116 10.14 -21.98 -1.85
CA PRO A 116 11.49 -22.40 -2.22
C PRO A 116 12.60 -21.49 -1.66
N PHE A 117 12.30 -20.25 -1.28
CA PHE A 117 13.28 -19.34 -0.69
C PHE A 117 13.80 -19.82 0.66
N LYS A 118 13.02 -20.59 1.39
CA LYS A 118 13.43 -21.22 2.65
C LYS A 118 14.63 -22.16 2.49
N LEU A 119 14.77 -22.82 1.35
CA LEU A 119 15.85 -23.75 1.07
C LEU A 119 17.23 -23.08 0.98
N VAL A 120 17.26 -21.80 0.64
CA VAL A 120 18.48 -20.99 0.52
C VAL A 120 18.66 -20.01 1.68
N GLY A 121 17.91 -20.16 2.78
CA GLY A 121 17.95 -19.26 3.94
C GLY A 121 17.20 -17.94 3.74
N GLY A 122 16.33 -17.86 2.73
CA GLY A 122 15.57 -16.66 2.38
C GLY A 122 16.30 -15.78 1.35
N ILE A 123 15.56 -14.80 0.84
CA ILE A 123 16.06 -13.79 -0.11
C ILE A 123 15.75 -12.38 0.40
N ALA A 124 16.44 -11.38 -0.16
CA ALA A 124 16.30 -9.97 0.21
C ALA A 124 16.49 -9.69 1.70
N LYS A 125 17.40 -10.41 2.36
CA LYS A 125 17.73 -10.22 3.77
C LYS A 125 18.18 -8.78 4.04
N GLY A 126 17.66 -8.17 5.12
CA GLY A 126 17.94 -6.78 5.47
C GLY A 126 16.98 -5.77 4.80
N HIS A 127 16.04 -6.23 3.99
CA HIS A 127 15.01 -5.39 3.37
C HIS A 127 13.63 -5.57 4.03
N PRO A 128 12.81 -4.51 4.12
CA PRO A 128 13.11 -3.14 3.72
C PRO A 128 14.26 -2.52 4.53
N ASP A 129 15.19 -1.87 3.87
CA ASP A 129 16.24 -1.09 4.51
C ASP A 129 15.82 0.40 4.68
N ASP A 130 16.69 1.22 5.26
CA ASP A 130 16.39 2.62 5.50
C ASP A 130 16.10 3.40 4.22
N LYS A 131 16.75 3.04 3.10
CA LYS A 131 16.50 3.65 1.79
C LYS A 131 15.13 3.26 1.24
N ASP A 132 14.74 2.01 1.38
CA ASP A 132 13.41 1.54 0.99
C ASP A 132 12.31 2.30 1.75
N ILE A 133 12.52 2.48 3.06
CA ILE A 133 11.60 3.22 3.93
C ILE A 133 11.52 4.68 3.51
N GLN A 134 12.65 5.34 3.28
CA GLN A 134 12.70 6.72 2.84
C GLN A 134 11.98 6.90 1.51
N ASN A 135 12.23 6.05 0.53
CA ASN A 135 11.57 6.08 -0.77
C ASN A 135 10.06 5.90 -0.65
N ALA A 136 9.59 5.02 0.24
CA ALA A 136 8.17 4.83 0.49
C ALA A 136 7.50 6.07 1.11
N VAL A 137 8.17 6.71 2.06
CA VAL A 137 7.70 7.96 2.68
C VAL A 137 7.62 9.07 1.63
N GLU A 138 8.65 9.24 0.81
CA GLU A 138 8.67 10.23 -0.28
C GLU A 138 7.55 9.95 -1.29
N PHE A 139 7.36 8.71 -1.69
CA PHE A 139 6.24 8.31 -2.56
C PHE A 139 4.89 8.79 -2.04
N VAL A 140 4.59 8.58 -0.76
CA VAL A 140 3.31 8.99 -0.16
C VAL A 140 3.21 10.52 0.00
N LYS A 141 4.33 11.21 0.26
CA LYS A 141 4.40 12.69 0.26
C LYS A 141 4.11 13.27 -1.11
N ASP A 142 4.67 12.70 -2.16
CA ASP A 142 4.50 13.18 -3.55
C ASP A 142 3.06 13.04 -4.03
N LEU A 143 2.32 12.00 -3.62
CA LEU A 143 0.89 11.87 -3.91
C LEU A 143 0.06 13.07 -3.41
N LYS A 144 0.51 13.76 -2.38
CA LYS A 144 -0.10 14.98 -1.88
C LYS A 144 0.25 16.20 -2.74
N MET A 145 1.49 16.31 -3.19
CA MET A 145 2.01 17.46 -3.96
C MET A 145 1.36 17.57 -5.35
N TYR A 146 1.20 16.47 -6.06
CA TYR A 146 0.57 16.47 -7.39
C TYR A 146 -0.81 17.11 -7.43
N LYS A 147 -1.58 17.04 -6.36
CA LYS A 147 -2.90 17.68 -6.28
C LYS A 147 -2.84 19.19 -6.04
N GLU A 148 -1.95 19.61 -5.16
CA GLU A 148 -1.81 21.04 -4.83
C GLU A 148 -1.28 21.82 -6.03
N GLU A 149 -0.35 21.26 -6.81
CA GLU A 149 0.17 21.88 -8.03
C GLU A 149 -0.89 21.99 -9.14
N ILE A 150 -1.72 20.95 -9.35
CA ILE A 150 -2.80 20.98 -10.33
C ILE A 150 -3.88 21.99 -9.94
N GLU A 151 -4.22 22.11 -8.66
CA GLU A 151 -5.18 23.10 -8.19
C GLU A 151 -4.65 24.53 -8.32
N ILE A 152 -3.36 24.75 -8.09
CA ILE A 152 -2.72 26.08 -8.26
C ILE A 152 -2.65 26.43 -9.75
N LEU A 153 -2.26 25.50 -10.62
CA LEU A 153 -2.23 25.71 -12.06
C LEU A 153 -3.63 25.91 -12.66
N GLY A 154 -4.64 25.19 -12.16
CA GLY A 154 -6.04 25.34 -12.58
C GLY A 154 -6.67 26.68 -12.16
N ARG A 155 -6.19 27.30 -11.07
CA ARG A 155 -6.65 28.64 -10.64
C ARG A 155 -5.99 29.78 -11.43
N ASN A 156 -4.82 29.54 -12.00
CA ASN A 156 -4.09 30.55 -12.78
C ASN A 156 -4.48 30.57 -14.28
N VAL A 157 -5.37 29.69 -14.73
CA VAL A 157 -5.85 29.60 -16.12
C VAL A 157 -7.27 30.21 -16.27
N LYS A 158 -7.84 30.70 -15.21
CA LYS A 158 -9.07 31.50 -15.22
C LYS A 158 -8.71 32.97 -15.04
#